data_0ba5ef7935395ec2d28e507671482151
#
_entry.id   0ba5ef7935395ec2d28e507671482151
#
_cell.length_a   1.000
_cell.length_b   1.000
_cell.length_c   1.000
_cell.angle_alpha   90.00
_cell.angle_beta   90.00
_cell.angle_gamma   90.00
#
_symmetry.space_group_name_H-M   'P 1'
#
loop_
_entity.id
_entity.type
_entity.pdbx_description
1 polymer ?
#
loop_
_entity_poly.entity_id
_entity_poly.type
_entity_poly.pdbx_seq_one_letter_code
_entity_poly.pdbx_strand_id
1 'polypeptide(L)'
;MVCSGTMNTYFVYMLASQRNGTLYTGVTNNLFRRVWEHRNSEGISFTKKYNVHRLVWFEEHGDVDEAILREKRIKRWKRSWKLELIEKENPEWQDLYDERFVV
;
A
#
# COMPACT_ATOMS: atom_id res chain seq x y z
N MET A 1 23.83 3.66 0.52
CA MET A 1 23.31 3.75 0.20
C MET A 1 22.45 3.14 -0.24
N VAL A 2 22.34 2.79 -0.15
CA VAL A 2 21.53 2.38 -0.53
C VAL A 2 20.66 2.64 -1.41
N CYS A 3 20.70 3.42 -1.68
CA CYS A 3 19.77 3.92 -2.56
C CYS A 3 19.73 3.31 -3.87
N SER A 4 20.82 2.85 -4.32
CA SER A 4 20.88 2.29 -5.66
C SER A 4 19.95 1.10 -5.80
N GLY A 5 19.76 0.36 -4.74
CA GLY A 5 18.86 -0.77 -4.80
C GLY A 5 17.41 -0.38 -4.97
N THR A 6 17.06 0.83 -4.57
CA THR A 6 15.67 1.25 -4.63
C THR A 6 15.25 1.75 -5.99
N MET A 7 16.18 1.97 -6.89
CA MET A 7 15.83 2.48 -8.21
C MET A 7 14.96 1.53 -9.00
N ASN A 8 15.09 0.23 -8.74
CA ASN A 8 14.32 -0.78 -9.45
C ASN A 8 13.37 -1.53 -8.54
N THR A 9 12.97 -0.88 -7.45
CA THR A 9 12.08 -1.52 -6.49
C THR A 9 10.73 -0.85 -6.53
N TYR A 10 9.70 -1.67 -6.63
CA TYR A 10 8.33 -1.20 -6.70
C TYR A 10 7.52 -1.95 -5.65
N PHE A 11 6.48 -1.29 -5.15
CA PHE A 11 5.63 -1.87 -4.11
C PHE A 11 4.18 -1.84 -4.53
N VAL A 12 3.50 -2.96 -4.33
CA VAL A 12 2.04 -3.00 -4.36
C VAL A 12 1.63 -2.94 -2.89
N TYR A 13 0.67 -2.11 -2.57
CA TYR A 13 0.30 -1.88 -1.18
C TYR A 13 -1.20 -1.73 -1.02
N MET A 14 -1.67 -1.97 0.21
CA MET A 14 -3.07 -1.72 0.55
C MET A 14 -3.15 -0.86 1.80
N LEU A 15 -4.03 0.12 1.73
CA LEU A 15 -4.37 0.98 2.85
C LEU A 15 -5.78 0.65 3.31
N ALA A 16 -6.05 0.83 4.59
CA ALA A 16 -7.37 0.60 5.15
C ALA A 16 -7.80 1.78 6.02
N SER A 17 -9.10 2.03 6.10
CA SER A 17 -9.60 3.04 7.01
C SER A 17 -9.52 2.55 8.45
N GLN A 18 -9.71 1.26 8.64
CA GLN A 18 -9.65 0.60 9.94
C GLN A 18 -9.67 -0.89 9.67
N ARG A 19 -9.62 -1.70 10.74
CA ARG A 19 -9.73 -3.13 10.58
C ARG A 19 -11.07 -3.45 9.89
N ASN A 20 -11.00 -4.23 8.83
CA ASN A 20 -12.16 -4.60 8.01
C ASN A 20 -12.86 -3.40 7.37
N GLY A 21 -12.17 -2.27 7.26
CA GLY A 21 -12.74 -1.07 6.69
C GLY A 21 -12.59 -0.96 5.19
N THR A 22 -12.71 0.26 4.69
CA THR A 22 -12.52 0.55 3.28
C THR A 22 -11.08 0.32 2.88
N LEU A 23 -10.87 -0.30 1.72
CA LEU A 23 -9.53 -0.63 1.23
C LEU A 23 -9.18 0.19 0.00
N TYR A 24 -7.90 0.52 -0.12
CA TYR A 24 -7.33 1.14 -1.30
C TYR A 24 -6.08 0.35 -1.70
N THR A 25 -5.97 -0.02 -2.97
CA THR A 25 -4.81 -0.74 -3.48
C THR A 25 -4.06 0.16 -4.46
N GLY A 26 -2.75 0.22 -4.33
CA GLY A 26 -1.94 1.05 -5.21
C GLY A 26 -0.58 0.44 -5.50
N VAL A 27 0.17 1.10 -6.37
CA VAL A 27 1.53 0.72 -6.71
C VAL A 27 2.41 1.96 -6.69
N THR A 28 3.64 1.83 -6.19
CA THR A 28 4.54 2.96 -6.09
C THR A 28 5.98 2.48 -6.10
N ASN A 29 6.89 3.38 -6.41
CA ASN A 29 8.32 3.10 -6.28
C ASN A 29 8.90 3.65 -4.98
N ASN A 30 8.08 4.28 -4.14
CA ASN A 30 8.54 4.79 -2.85
C ASN A 30 7.39 4.67 -1.85
N LEU A 31 7.38 3.54 -1.14
CA LEU A 31 6.24 3.15 -0.33
C LEU A 31 5.89 4.14 0.77
N PHE A 32 6.86 4.43 1.63
CA PHE A 32 6.54 5.25 2.79
C PHE A 32 6.24 6.70 2.42
N ARG A 33 6.90 7.20 1.37
CA ARG A 33 6.57 8.52 0.87
C ARG A 33 5.15 8.57 0.32
N ARG A 34 4.75 7.53 -0.41
CA ARG A 34 3.41 7.49 -0.97
C ARG A 34 2.35 7.40 0.13
N VAL A 35 2.61 6.62 1.16
CA VAL A 35 1.69 6.53 2.30
C VAL A 35 1.63 7.88 3.01
N TRP A 36 2.77 8.54 3.17
CA TRP A 36 2.80 9.87 3.75
C TRP A 36 1.92 10.84 2.96
N GLU A 37 2.02 10.77 1.63
CA GLU A 37 1.19 11.61 0.76
C GLU A 37 -0.30 11.33 0.93
N HIS A 38 -0.67 10.06 1.06
CA HIS A 38 -2.06 9.70 1.32
C HIS A 38 -2.56 10.29 2.64
N ARG A 39 -1.71 10.28 3.65
CA ARG A 39 -2.10 10.78 4.97
C ARG A 39 -2.22 12.29 5.03
N ASN A 40 -1.32 12.95 4.31
CA ASN A 40 -1.24 14.42 4.39
C ASN A 40 -1.81 15.07 3.16
N SER A 41 -2.45 14.34 2.30
CA SER A 41 -2.60 14.75 0.99
C SER A 41 -3.67 15.60 0.66
N GLU A 42 -3.27 16.45 -0.04
CA GLU A 42 -4.11 17.31 -0.73
C GLU A 42 -4.52 16.76 -2.07
N GLY A 43 -3.86 15.74 -2.54
CA GLY A 43 -4.04 15.34 -3.92
C GLY A 43 -4.74 14.03 -4.18
N ILE A 44 -5.04 13.27 -3.14
CA ILE A 44 -5.60 11.92 -3.33
C ILE A 44 -6.97 11.87 -2.73
N SER A 45 -7.94 12.19 -3.58
CA SER A 45 -9.31 12.41 -3.11
C SER A 45 -9.97 11.15 -2.54
N PHE A 46 -9.66 9.97 -3.08
CA PHE A 46 -10.29 8.75 -2.57
C PHE A 46 -9.90 8.51 -1.12
N THR A 47 -8.61 8.52 -0.80
CA THR A 47 -8.15 8.22 0.55
C THR A 47 -8.56 9.29 1.54
N LYS A 48 -8.62 10.53 1.09
CA LYS A 48 -9.11 11.62 1.93
C LYS A 48 -10.58 11.47 2.23
N LYS A 49 -11.36 11.16 1.21
CA LYS A 49 -12.82 11.05 1.36
C LYS A 49 -13.22 9.91 2.30
N TYR A 50 -12.53 8.79 2.21
CA TYR A 50 -12.86 7.60 2.99
C TYR A 50 -11.96 7.38 4.19
N ASN A 51 -11.08 8.33 4.47
CA ASN A 51 -10.18 8.27 5.64
C ASN A 51 -9.32 7.01 5.64
N VAL A 52 -8.76 6.66 4.48
CA VAL A 52 -7.99 5.43 4.30
C VAL A 52 -6.52 5.75 4.47
N HIS A 53 -6.00 5.57 5.68
CA HIS A 53 -4.63 5.98 6.03
C HIS A 53 -3.73 4.87 6.54
N ARG A 54 -4.30 3.77 7.00
CA ARG A 54 -3.51 2.73 7.65
C ARG A 54 -2.90 1.81 6.61
N LEU A 55 -1.57 1.67 6.63
CA LEU A 55 -0.87 0.75 5.73
C LEU A 55 -0.96 -0.65 6.33
N VAL A 56 -1.72 -1.54 5.70
CA VAL A 56 -1.98 -2.86 6.26
C VAL A 56 -1.30 -4.00 5.51
N TRP A 57 -0.80 -3.75 4.30
CA TRP A 57 -0.13 -4.78 3.52
C TRP A 57 0.72 -4.13 2.42
N PHE A 58 1.87 -4.73 2.14
CA PHE A 58 2.65 -4.34 0.96
C PHE A 58 3.49 -5.52 0.49
N GLU A 59 3.90 -5.44 -0.77
CA GLU A 59 4.68 -6.48 -1.42
C GLU A 59 5.69 -5.81 -2.35
N GLU A 60 6.92 -6.29 -2.32
CA GLU A 60 8.00 -5.71 -3.11
C GLU A 60 8.15 -6.43 -4.43
N HIS A 61 8.42 -5.69 -5.49
CA HIS A 61 8.66 -6.23 -6.83
C HIS A 61 9.89 -5.57 -7.42
N GLY A 62 10.66 -6.35 -8.19
CA GLY A 62 11.83 -5.82 -8.88
C GLY A 62 11.53 -5.31 -10.28
N ASP A 63 10.29 -5.44 -10.73
CA ASP A 63 9.91 -5.05 -12.07
C ASP A 63 8.60 -4.27 -12.05
N VAL A 64 8.56 -3.13 -12.74
CA VAL A 64 7.39 -2.25 -12.70
C VAL A 64 6.18 -2.90 -13.35
N ASP A 65 6.39 -3.63 -14.45
CA ASP A 65 5.26 -4.26 -15.14
C ASP A 65 4.60 -5.33 -14.30
N GLU A 66 5.41 -6.10 -13.57
CA GLU A 66 4.88 -7.11 -12.66
C GLU A 66 4.12 -6.47 -11.51
N ALA A 67 4.64 -5.36 -10.99
CA ALA A 67 3.98 -4.65 -9.90
C ALA A 67 2.62 -4.12 -10.36
N ILE A 68 2.57 -3.51 -11.53
CA ILE A 68 1.33 -2.98 -12.07
C ILE A 68 0.32 -4.10 -12.31
N LEU A 69 0.77 -5.21 -12.86
CA LEU A 69 -0.11 -6.34 -13.13
C LEU A 69 -0.68 -6.91 -11.82
N ARG A 70 0.16 -7.03 -10.79
CA ARG A 70 -0.26 -7.50 -9.48
C ARG A 70 -1.31 -6.59 -8.88
N GLU A 71 -1.08 -5.29 -8.96
CA GLU A 71 -2.01 -4.30 -8.44
C GLU A 71 -3.37 -4.42 -9.13
N LYS A 72 -3.36 -4.57 -10.46
CA LYS A 72 -4.60 -4.71 -11.20
C LYS A 72 -5.34 -5.99 -10.83
N ARG A 73 -4.62 -7.08 -10.63
CA ARG A 73 -5.23 -8.35 -10.23
C ARG A 73 -5.89 -8.23 -8.86
N ILE A 74 -5.18 -7.67 -7.90
CA ILE A 74 -5.71 -7.52 -6.55
C ILE A 74 -6.97 -6.65 -6.57
N LYS A 75 -6.96 -5.60 -7.36
CA LYS A 75 -8.13 -4.72 -7.45
C LYS A 75 -9.37 -5.45 -7.93
N ARG A 76 -9.20 -6.50 -8.73
CA ARG A 76 -10.33 -7.28 -9.25
C ARG A 76 -10.78 -8.40 -8.33
N TRP A 77 -9.98 -8.71 -7.32
CA TRP A 77 -10.35 -9.77 -6.39
C TRP A 77 -11.59 -9.41 -5.60
N LYS A 78 -12.37 -10.42 -5.24
CA LYS A 78 -13.43 -10.20 -4.28
C LYS A 78 -12.83 -9.85 -2.93
N ARG A 79 -13.61 -9.18 -2.12
CA ARG A 79 -13.13 -8.63 -0.86
C ARG A 79 -12.52 -9.68 0.06
N SER A 80 -13.14 -10.86 0.14
CA SER A 80 -12.65 -11.91 1.04
C SER A 80 -11.20 -12.29 0.72
N TRP A 81 -10.83 -12.29 -0.55
CA TRP A 81 -9.45 -12.62 -0.93
C TRP A 81 -8.47 -11.53 -0.51
N LYS A 82 -8.89 -10.28 -0.58
CA LYS A 82 -8.05 -9.17 -0.12
C LYS A 82 -7.83 -9.26 1.38
N LEU A 83 -8.88 -9.59 2.13
CA LEU A 83 -8.78 -9.73 3.58
C LEU A 83 -7.84 -10.87 3.95
N GLU A 84 -7.93 -11.98 3.24
CA GLU A 84 -7.03 -13.11 3.47
C GLU A 84 -5.58 -12.72 3.25
N LEU A 85 -5.31 -12.00 2.18
CA LEU A 85 -3.95 -11.57 1.88
C LEU A 85 -3.39 -10.70 2.98
N ILE A 86 -4.18 -9.74 3.46
CA ILE A 86 -3.76 -8.87 4.55
C ILE A 86 -3.49 -9.68 5.80
N GLU A 87 -4.43 -10.54 6.19
CA GLU A 87 -4.37 -11.22 7.48
C GLU A 87 -3.34 -12.34 7.52
N LYS A 88 -2.92 -12.82 6.37
CA LYS A 88 -1.86 -13.81 6.31
C LYS A 88 -0.57 -13.27 6.93
N GLU A 89 -0.27 -12.01 6.73
CA GLU A 89 0.96 -11.39 7.23
C GLU A 89 0.73 -10.35 8.32
N ASN A 90 -0.49 -9.87 8.42
CA ASN A 90 -0.82 -8.80 9.37
C ASN A 90 -2.19 -9.06 9.98
N PRO A 91 -2.30 -10.13 10.78
CA PRO A 91 -3.61 -10.55 11.31
C PRO A 91 -4.29 -9.50 12.18
N GLU A 92 -3.52 -8.60 12.78
CA GLU A 92 -4.08 -7.58 13.65
C GLU A 92 -4.38 -6.27 12.93
N TRP A 93 -4.11 -6.21 11.63
CA TRP A 93 -4.30 -4.99 10.83
C TRP A 93 -3.55 -3.80 11.40
N GLN A 94 -2.35 -4.06 11.87
CA GLN A 94 -1.50 -3.00 12.41
C GLN A 94 -1.07 -2.05 11.29
N ASP A 95 -0.86 -0.80 11.66
CA ASP A 95 -0.35 0.18 10.72
C ASP A 95 1.15 -0.05 10.54
N LEU A 96 1.52 -0.49 9.36
CA LEU A 96 2.91 -0.80 9.03
C LEU A 96 3.73 0.42 8.62
N TYR A 97 3.10 1.58 8.57
CA TYR A 97 3.77 2.81 8.19
C TYR A 97 4.75 3.26 9.27
N ASP A 98 5.92 3.70 8.84
CA ASP A 98 6.92 4.23 9.76
C ASP A 98 7.49 5.50 9.13
N GLU A 99 7.14 6.65 9.68
CA GLU A 99 7.56 7.91 9.09
C GLU A 99 9.04 8.18 9.19
N ARG A 100 9.78 7.38 9.98
CA ARG A 100 11.24 7.50 10.03
C ARG A 100 11.86 7.15 8.69
N PHE A 101 11.16 6.43 7.83
CA PHE A 101 11.67 6.03 6.52
C PHE A 101 11.20 6.94 5.39
N VAL A 102 10.50 8.01 5.71
CA VAL A 102 10.08 8.98 4.69
C VAL A 102 11.19 10.00 4.50
N VAL A 103 11.62 10.18 3.29
CA VAL A 103 12.66 11.16 2.97
C VAL A 103 12.21 12.13 1.91
#